data_6e709ee648b8a7f0ae55d88b1cf0f22f
#
_entry.id   6e709ee648b8a7f0ae55d88b1cf0f22f
#
_cell.length_a   1.000
_cell.length_b   1.000
_cell.length_c   1.000
_cell.angle_alpha   90.00
_cell.angle_beta   90.00
_cell.angle_gamma   90.00
#
_symmetry.space_group_name_H-M   'P 1'
#
loop_
_entity.id
_entity.type
_entity.pdbx_description
1 polymer ?
#
loop_
_entity_poly.entity_id
_entity_poly.type
_entity_poly.pdbx_seq_one_letter_code
_entity_poly.pdbx_strand_id
1 'polypeptide(L)'
;MQDIRANLQRVLERVARAAERAGRRADDVLLIAVSKTVEAERIAQALAAGVRALGENRVQEARAKIAELGRPAPWHLVGQLQTNKAKEAVDLFDVIHSLDRLDLARELDKRARGRGRPVEALVQVNVAGEGQKGGVAPDGLPALLDAVAGLGHVRVRGLMAIPPEAPDAEGARPWFRALRKLGERHGLAELSMGMSGDFEVAIEEGATLVRVGTAVFGPRPPRPGKEPGQR
;
A
#
# COMPACT_ATOMS: atom_id res chain seq x y z
N MET A 1 9.24 19.43 -17.36
CA MET A 1 8.19 18.57 -16.78
C MET A 1 8.67 17.13 -16.87
N GLN A 2 8.71 16.35 -15.81
CA GLN A 2 9.13 14.94 -15.90
C GLN A 2 8.04 14.15 -16.64
N ASP A 3 8.45 13.36 -17.62
CA ASP A 3 7.54 12.50 -18.41
C ASP A 3 7.11 11.30 -17.57
N ILE A 4 5.85 11.33 -17.12
CA ILE A 4 5.25 10.28 -16.30
C ILE A 4 5.22 8.95 -17.05
N ARG A 5 4.96 8.97 -18.37
CA ARG A 5 4.95 7.76 -19.20
C ARG A 5 6.33 7.08 -19.21
N ALA A 6 7.38 7.86 -19.46
CA ALA A 6 8.75 7.34 -19.46
C ALA A 6 9.18 6.86 -18.06
N ASN A 7 8.76 7.56 -16.99
CA ASN A 7 9.01 7.12 -15.62
C ASN A 7 8.33 5.78 -15.33
N LEU A 8 7.03 5.67 -15.65
CA LEU A 8 6.26 4.45 -15.44
C LEU A 8 6.87 3.28 -16.20
N GLN A 9 7.23 3.48 -17.45
CA GLN A 9 7.86 2.43 -18.26
C GLN A 9 9.16 1.93 -17.61
N ARG A 10 10.05 2.84 -17.17
CA ARG A 10 11.27 2.46 -16.44
C ARG A 10 11.00 1.67 -15.17
N VAL A 11 9.94 2.07 -14.42
CA VAL A 11 9.55 1.31 -13.22
C VAL A 11 9.03 -0.07 -13.57
N LEU A 12 8.18 -0.20 -14.59
CA LEU A 12 7.65 -1.50 -15.02
C LEU A 12 8.74 -2.44 -15.55
N GLU A 13 9.75 -1.92 -16.27
CA GLU A 13 10.91 -2.68 -16.69
C GLU A 13 11.74 -3.20 -15.50
N ARG A 14 11.90 -2.38 -14.45
CA ARG A 14 12.57 -2.79 -13.20
C ARG A 14 11.75 -3.85 -12.45
N VAL A 15 10.42 -3.72 -12.41
CA VAL A 15 9.51 -4.72 -11.85
C VAL A 15 9.68 -6.06 -12.60
N ALA A 16 9.67 -6.02 -13.93
CA ALA A 16 9.83 -7.22 -14.75
C ALA A 16 11.17 -7.93 -14.49
N ARG A 17 12.28 -7.17 -14.48
CA ARG A 17 13.61 -7.74 -14.18
C ARG A 17 13.71 -8.32 -12.76
N ALA A 18 13.10 -7.67 -11.77
CA ALA A 18 13.11 -8.19 -10.40
C ALA A 18 12.26 -9.46 -10.27
N ALA A 19 11.10 -9.52 -10.94
CA ALA A 19 10.25 -10.70 -10.99
C ALA A 19 11.00 -11.87 -11.67
N GLU A 20 11.66 -11.63 -12.80
CA GLU A 20 12.46 -12.63 -13.53
C GLU A 20 13.58 -13.20 -12.64
N ARG A 21 14.34 -12.35 -11.91
CA ARG A 21 15.36 -12.83 -10.96
C ARG A 21 14.79 -13.72 -9.86
N ALA A 22 13.53 -13.51 -9.52
CA ALA A 22 12.80 -14.32 -8.52
C ALA A 22 12.09 -15.55 -9.13
N GLY A 23 12.23 -15.83 -10.43
CA GLY A 23 11.53 -16.91 -11.13
C GLY A 23 10.02 -16.68 -11.23
N ARG A 24 9.57 -15.41 -11.20
CA ARG A 24 8.16 -14.99 -11.22
C ARG A 24 7.84 -14.24 -12.49
N ARG A 25 6.56 -14.12 -12.81
CA ARG A 25 6.09 -13.29 -13.91
C ARG A 25 5.92 -11.85 -13.42
N ALA A 26 6.13 -10.87 -14.31
CA ALA A 26 5.88 -9.47 -14.01
C ALA A 26 4.41 -9.20 -13.60
N ASP A 27 3.47 -9.92 -14.20
CA ASP A 27 2.04 -9.81 -13.93
C ASP A 27 1.62 -10.31 -12.53
N ASP A 28 2.48 -11.04 -11.85
CA ASP A 28 2.26 -11.47 -10.46
C ASP A 28 2.49 -10.31 -9.46
N VAL A 29 2.92 -9.14 -9.97
CA VAL A 29 3.21 -7.95 -9.17
C VAL A 29 2.35 -6.78 -9.62
N LEU A 30 1.45 -6.30 -8.75
CA LEU A 30 0.68 -5.08 -8.98
C LEU A 30 1.47 -3.87 -8.49
N LEU A 31 1.73 -2.93 -9.41
CA LEU A 31 2.25 -1.62 -9.07
C LEU A 31 1.10 -0.70 -8.66
N ILE A 32 1.13 -0.22 -7.41
CA ILE A 32 0.24 0.80 -6.89
C ILE A 32 0.96 2.14 -7.00
N ALA A 33 0.44 3.03 -7.86
CA ALA A 33 0.97 4.37 -8.03
C ALA A 33 0.50 5.27 -6.87
N VAL A 34 1.40 5.57 -5.92
CA VAL A 34 1.08 6.35 -4.72
C VAL A 34 1.07 7.83 -5.07
N SER A 35 -0.12 8.41 -5.12
CA SER A 35 -0.40 9.74 -5.66
C SER A 35 -0.51 10.85 -4.60
N LYS A 36 -0.11 10.58 -3.34
CA LYS A 36 -0.14 11.61 -2.28
C LYS A 36 0.58 12.90 -2.72
N THR A 37 -0.07 14.05 -2.52
CA THR A 37 0.42 15.37 -2.93
C THR A 37 0.60 15.57 -4.45
N VAL A 38 0.06 14.69 -5.28
CA VAL A 38 0.10 14.78 -6.74
C VAL A 38 -1.22 15.36 -7.24
N GLU A 39 -1.17 16.32 -8.14
CA GLU A 39 -2.34 16.94 -8.75
C GLU A 39 -3.10 15.94 -9.65
N ALA A 40 -4.42 16.11 -9.75
CA ALA A 40 -5.30 15.19 -10.47
C ALA A 40 -4.92 15.05 -11.96
N GLU A 41 -4.52 16.14 -12.61
CA GLU A 41 -4.05 16.11 -14.02
C GLU A 41 -2.87 15.13 -14.20
N ARG A 42 -1.91 15.12 -13.27
CA ARG A 42 -0.75 14.21 -13.33
C ARG A 42 -1.15 12.76 -13.06
N ILE A 43 -2.16 12.54 -12.22
CA ILE A 43 -2.73 11.21 -12.00
C ILE A 43 -3.43 10.73 -13.28
N ALA A 44 -4.18 11.61 -13.96
CA ALA A 44 -4.81 11.29 -15.26
C ALA A 44 -3.77 10.89 -16.32
N GLN A 45 -2.62 11.59 -16.37
CA GLN A 45 -1.50 11.21 -17.25
C GLN A 45 -0.95 9.81 -16.92
N ALA A 46 -0.81 9.47 -15.62
CA ALA A 46 -0.35 8.16 -15.19
C ALA A 46 -1.34 7.04 -15.56
N LEU A 47 -2.64 7.30 -15.41
CA LEU A 47 -3.70 6.39 -15.82
C LEU A 47 -3.70 6.17 -17.35
N ALA A 48 -3.58 7.24 -18.12
CA ALA A 48 -3.45 7.16 -19.57
C ALA A 48 -2.16 6.44 -20.02
N ALA A 49 -1.12 6.44 -19.18
CA ALA A 49 0.11 5.70 -19.42
C ALA A 49 0.02 4.21 -19.02
N GLY A 50 -1.08 3.77 -18.37
CA GLY A 50 -1.33 2.36 -18.03
C GLY A 50 -1.19 2.00 -16.55
N VAL A 51 -1.22 2.96 -15.63
CA VAL A 51 -1.33 2.67 -14.19
C VAL A 51 -2.62 1.91 -13.91
N ARG A 52 -2.51 0.77 -13.23
CA ARG A 52 -3.63 -0.14 -12.96
C ARG A 52 -4.23 -0.01 -11.55
N ALA A 53 -3.56 0.68 -10.63
CA ALA A 53 -4.03 0.93 -9.26
C ALA A 53 -3.44 2.22 -8.71
N LEU A 54 -4.23 2.95 -7.95
CA LEU A 54 -3.84 4.20 -7.29
C LEU A 54 -3.75 4.01 -5.78
N GLY A 55 -2.80 4.69 -5.14
CA GLY A 55 -2.61 4.63 -3.70
C GLY A 55 -2.66 6.00 -3.04
N GLU A 56 -3.40 6.12 -1.95
CA GLU A 56 -3.45 7.33 -1.14
C GLU A 56 -3.13 7.08 0.33
N ASN A 57 -2.54 8.08 0.96
CA ASN A 57 -2.22 8.01 2.38
C ASN A 57 -3.35 8.57 3.26
N ARG A 58 -4.22 9.41 2.73
CA ARG A 58 -5.24 10.15 3.47
C ARG A 58 -6.60 10.07 2.79
N VAL A 59 -7.63 9.81 3.58
CA VAL A 59 -9.02 9.72 3.12
C VAL A 59 -9.48 11.02 2.45
N GLN A 60 -9.12 12.17 3.01
CA GLN A 60 -9.51 13.49 2.49
C GLN A 60 -8.90 13.77 1.10
N GLU A 61 -7.61 13.41 0.89
CA GLU A 61 -6.97 13.58 -0.41
C GLU A 61 -7.63 12.68 -1.46
N ALA A 62 -7.89 11.43 -1.10
CA ALA A 62 -8.58 10.48 -1.99
C ALA A 62 -9.96 10.99 -2.39
N ARG A 63 -10.75 11.50 -1.43
CA ARG A 63 -12.09 12.03 -1.71
C ARG A 63 -12.07 13.14 -2.76
N ALA A 64 -11.17 14.12 -2.61
CA ALA A 64 -11.05 15.21 -3.57
C ALA A 64 -10.67 14.70 -4.97
N LYS A 65 -9.68 13.81 -5.05
CA LYS A 65 -9.21 13.24 -6.31
C LYS A 65 -10.22 12.33 -7.00
N ILE A 66 -10.94 11.51 -6.21
CA ILE A 66 -12.02 10.65 -6.75
C ILE A 66 -13.18 11.51 -7.27
N ALA A 67 -13.51 12.62 -6.61
CA ALA A 67 -14.54 13.53 -7.09
C ALA A 67 -14.19 14.16 -8.45
N GLU A 68 -12.90 14.41 -8.70
CA GLU A 68 -12.42 15.01 -9.95
C GLU A 68 -12.17 13.97 -11.05
N LEU A 69 -11.53 12.84 -10.71
CA LEU A 69 -11.08 11.83 -11.68
C LEU A 69 -12.08 10.69 -11.90
N GLY A 70 -13.05 10.53 -11.00
CA GLY A 70 -13.87 9.33 -10.94
C GLY A 70 -13.11 8.13 -10.40
N ARG A 71 -13.49 6.94 -10.88
CA ARG A 71 -12.90 5.65 -10.44
C ARG A 71 -12.38 4.84 -11.64
N PRO A 72 -11.42 5.37 -12.41
CA PRO A 72 -10.89 4.70 -13.61
C PRO A 72 -9.99 3.49 -13.27
N ALA A 73 -9.54 3.39 -12.01
CA ALA A 73 -8.75 2.28 -11.48
C ALA A 73 -9.08 2.07 -9.99
N PRO A 74 -8.78 0.90 -9.41
CA PRO A 74 -8.91 0.66 -7.97
C PRO A 74 -8.11 1.66 -7.14
N TRP A 75 -8.71 2.13 -6.04
CA TRP A 75 -8.10 3.01 -5.06
C TRP A 75 -7.71 2.24 -3.81
N HIS A 76 -6.45 2.30 -3.43
CA HIS A 76 -5.88 1.67 -2.26
C HIS A 76 -5.55 2.69 -1.17
N LEU A 77 -6.03 2.49 0.06
CA LEU A 77 -5.56 3.25 1.21
C LEU A 77 -4.28 2.59 1.74
N VAL A 78 -3.14 3.26 1.56
CA VAL A 78 -1.82 2.73 1.97
C VAL A 78 -1.25 3.43 3.21
N GLY A 79 -1.92 4.49 3.70
CA GLY A 79 -1.60 5.17 4.94
C GLY A 79 -2.43 4.66 6.11
N GLN A 80 -2.06 5.05 7.34
CA GLN A 80 -2.77 4.71 8.57
C GLN A 80 -4.21 5.21 8.54
N LEU A 81 -5.15 4.35 8.94
CA LEU A 81 -6.57 4.68 9.03
C LEU A 81 -7.00 4.92 10.49
N GLN A 82 -7.45 6.13 10.77
CA GLN A 82 -8.13 6.44 12.03
C GLN A 82 -9.54 5.84 12.03
N THR A 83 -9.98 5.28 13.15
CA THR A 83 -11.28 4.61 13.27
C THR A 83 -12.46 5.52 12.93
N ASN A 84 -12.39 6.82 13.27
CA ASN A 84 -13.42 7.81 12.93
C ASN A 84 -13.54 8.12 11.43
N LYS A 85 -12.57 7.69 10.60
CA LYS A 85 -12.59 7.81 9.13
C LYS A 85 -13.02 6.53 8.41
N ALA A 86 -13.30 5.45 9.15
CA ALA A 86 -13.66 4.15 8.59
C ALA A 86 -14.89 4.22 7.66
N LYS A 87 -15.92 5.01 8.02
CA LYS A 87 -17.11 5.21 7.18
C LYS A 87 -16.72 5.71 5.78
N GLU A 88 -15.97 6.80 5.75
CA GLU A 88 -15.55 7.44 4.49
C GLU A 88 -14.57 6.54 3.72
N ALA A 89 -13.67 5.83 4.43
CA ALA A 89 -12.71 4.93 3.81
C ALA A 89 -13.38 3.75 3.11
N VAL A 90 -14.41 3.14 3.72
CA VAL A 90 -15.18 2.05 3.11
C VAL A 90 -15.84 2.49 1.80
N ASP A 91 -16.31 3.72 1.70
CA ASP A 91 -16.96 4.24 0.49
C ASP A 91 -15.95 4.56 -0.63
N LEU A 92 -14.74 5.00 -0.28
CA LEU A 92 -13.76 5.51 -1.23
C LEU A 92 -12.75 4.47 -1.72
N PHE A 93 -12.37 3.51 -0.88
CA PHE A 93 -11.29 2.58 -1.22
C PHE A 93 -11.79 1.18 -1.54
N ASP A 94 -11.08 0.55 -2.47
CA ASP A 94 -11.31 -0.85 -2.84
C ASP A 94 -10.52 -1.77 -1.92
N VAL A 95 -9.31 -1.36 -1.48
CA VAL A 95 -8.46 -2.11 -0.56
C VAL A 95 -7.87 -1.18 0.50
N ILE A 96 -7.89 -1.61 1.77
CA ILE A 96 -7.28 -0.92 2.90
C ILE A 96 -6.06 -1.72 3.37
N HIS A 97 -4.85 -1.12 3.31
CA HIS A 97 -3.60 -1.82 3.64
C HIS A 97 -3.18 -1.70 5.10
N SER A 98 -3.89 -0.92 5.88
CA SER A 98 -3.47 -0.51 7.23
C SER A 98 -4.37 -1.04 8.35
N LEU A 99 -4.96 -2.23 8.15
CA LEU A 99 -5.69 -2.90 9.23
C LEU A 99 -4.69 -3.45 10.26
N ASP A 100 -4.69 -2.90 11.47
CA ASP A 100 -3.70 -3.23 12.49
C ASP A 100 -4.29 -3.52 13.89
N ARG A 101 -5.61 -3.40 14.05
CA ARG A 101 -6.28 -3.58 15.34
C ARG A 101 -7.75 -3.94 15.19
N LEU A 102 -8.28 -4.62 16.20
CA LEU A 102 -9.63 -5.17 16.18
C LEU A 102 -10.73 -4.09 16.22
N ASP A 103 -10.53 -2.97 16.91
CA ASP A 103 -11.51 -1.89 16.95
C ASP A 103 -11.73 -1.25 15.56
N LEU A 104 -10.65 -1.10 14.78
CA LEU A 104 -10.73 -0.68 13.38
C LEU A 104 -11.45 -1.72 12.53
N ALA A 105 -11.12 -3.01 12.68
CA ALA A 105 -11.79 -4.08 11.94
C ALA A 105 -13.30 -4.11 12.20
N ARG A 106 -13.72 -3.98 13.46
CA ARG A 106 -15.13 -3.91 13.85
C ARG A 106 -15.86 -2.70 13.25
N GLU A 107 -15.21 -1.54 13.25
CA GLU A 107 -15.82 -0.35 12.64
C GLU A 107 -15.92 -0.49 11.11
N LEU A 108 -14.90 -1.07 10.45
CA LEU A 108 -14.95 -1.38 9.01
C LEU A 108 -16.09 -2.37 8.70
N ASP A 109 -16.24 -3.44 9.48
CA ASP A 109 -17.32 -4.42 9.31
C ASP A 109 -18.69 -3.76 9.42
N LYS A 110 -18.89 -2.96 10.48
CA LYS A 110 -20.13 -2.21 10.70
C LYS A 110 -20.47 -1.30 9.52
N ARG A 111 -19.47 -0.60 8.94
CA ARG A 111 -19.67 0.31 7.81
C ARG A 111 -19.90 -0.42 6.50
N ALA A 112 -19.18 -1.52 6.28
CA ALA A 112 -19.30 -2.33 5.07
C ALA A 112 -20.64 -3.06 4.99
N ARG A 113 -21.26 -3.42 6.12
CA ARG A 113 -22.59 -4.04 6.17
C ARG A 113 -23.63 -3.24 5.40
N GLY A 114 -23.64 -1.91 5.53
CA GLY A 114 -24.56 -1.03 4.82
C GLY A 114 -24.28 -0.87 3.32
N ARG A 115 -23.11 -1.35 2.85
CA ARG A 115 -22.66 -1.20 1.45
C ARG A 115 -23.01 -2.39 0.57
N GLY A 116 -23.43 -3.51 1.14
CA GLY A 116 -23.78 -4.72 0.39
C GLY A 116 -22.57 -5.51 -0.18
N ARG A 117 -21.32 -5.08 0.11
CA ARG A 117 -20.09 -5.80 -0.24
C ARG A 117 -19.06 -5.69 0.88
N PRO A 118 -18.23 -6.72 1.09
CA PRO A 118 -17.16 -6.65 2.09
C PRO A 118 -16.10 -5.62 1.69
N VAL A 119 -15.38 -5.12 2.70
CA VAL A 119 -14.15 -4.34 2.49
C VAL A 119 -12.97 -5.30 2.40
N GLU A 120 -12.17 -5.15 1.36
CA GLU A 120 -10.92 -5.90 1.20
C GLU A 120 -9.82 -5.21 2.01
N ALA A 121 -9.07 -5.97 2.80
CA ALA A 121 -8.03 -5.42 3.66
C ALA A 121 -6.75 -6.26 3.67
N LEU A 122 -5.62 -5.61 3.92
CA LEU A 122 -4.38 -6.25 4.30
C LEU A 122 -4.08 -5.88 5.76
N VAL A 123 -3.59 -6.85 6.53
CA VAL A 123 -3.16 -6.57 7.90
C VAL A 123 -1.76 -5.96 7.85
N GLN A 124 -1.64 -4.77 8.41
CA GLN A 124 -0.33 -4.14 8.60
C GLN A 124 0.39 -4.77 9.78
N VAL A 125 1.60 -5.28 9.53
CA VAL A 125 2.46 -5.91 10.54
C VAL A 125 3.66 -5.02 10.80
N ASN A 126 3.94 -4.75 12.07
CA ASN A 126 5.15 -4.07 12.53
C ASN A 126 6.28 -5.10 12.69
N VAL A 127 6.87 -5.48 11.56
CA VAL A 127 7.87 -6.56 11.48
C VAL A 127 9.16 -6.27 12.26
N ALA A 128 9.45 -5.00 12.52
CA ALA A 128 10.67 -4.57 13.20
C ALA A 128 10.46 -4.21 14.68
N GLY A 129 9.22 -4.19 15.17
CA GLY A 129 8.91 -3.84 16.57
C GLY A 129 9.16 -2.36 16.91
N GLU A 130 9.19 -1.45 15.93
CA GLU A 130 9.39 -0.02 16.18
C GLU A 130 8.13 0.59 16.79
N GLY A 131 8.20 1.00 18.07
CA GLY A 131 7.03 1.48 18.83
C GLY A 131 6.30 2.71 18.25
N GLN A 132 6.93 3.44 17.34
CA GLN A 132 6.35 4.63 16.68
C GLN A 132 5.64 4.29 15.35
N LYS A 133 5.81 3.09 14.80
CA LYS A 133 5.17 2.65 13.56
C LYS A 133 3.89 1.88 13.85
N GLY A 134 2.83 2.18 13.08
CA GLY A 134 1.61 1.39 13.11
C GLY A 134 1.84 -0.05 12.63
N GLY A 135 0.91 -0.91 12.94
CA GLY A 135 0.95 -2.32 12.62
C GLY A 135 0.84 -3.20 13.86
N VAL A 136 0.19 -4.34 13.72
CA VAL A 136 0.17 -5.36 14.77
C VAL A 136 1.55 -5.99 14.91
N ALA A 137 1.98 -6.30 16.14
CA ALA A 137 3.20 -7.07 16.35
C ALA A 137 3.06 -8.49 15.75
N PRO A 138 4.15 -9.12 15.27
CA PRO A 138 4.09 -10.47 14.69
C PRO A 138 3.40 -11.50 15.59
N ASP A 139 3.63 -11.44 16.90
CA ASP A 139 3.01 -12.36 17.88
C ASP A 139 1.51 -12.08 18.10
N GLY A 140 1.05 -10.86 17.84
CA GLY A 140 -0.36 -10.48 17.91
C GLY A 140 -1.15 -10.78 16.64
N LEU A 141 -0.46 -11.10 15.53
CA LEU A 141 -1.10 -11.34 14.24
C LEU A 141 -2.12 -12.49 14.25
N PRO A 142 -1.82 -13.69 14.83
CA PRO A 142 -2.80 -14.78 14.86
C PRO A 142 -4.10 -14.39 15.54
N ALA A 143 -4.02 -13.78 16.73
CA ALA A 143 -5.22 -13.35 17.47
C ALA A 143 -6.05 -12.31 16.70
N LEU A 144 -5.41 -11.38 15.97
CA LEU A 144 -6.11 -10.43 15.14
C LEU A 144 -6.79 -11.10 13.95
N LEU A 145 -6.12 -12.04 13.27
CA LEU A 145 -6.69 -12.77 12.14
C LEU A 145 -7.90 -13.60 12.57
N ASP A 146 -7.81 -14.32 13.69
CA ASP A 146 -8.92 -15.12 14.24
C ASP A 146 -10.12 -14.22 14.58
N ALA A 147 -9.86 -13.08 15.23
CA ALA A 147 -10.92 -12.14 15.58
C ALA A 147 -11.60 -11.51 14.34
N VAL A 148 -10.83 -11.23 13.28
CA VAL A 148 -11.35 -10.66 12.02
C VAL A 148 -12.09 -11.73 11.19
N ALA A 149 -11.70 -12.98 11.24
CA ALA A 149 -12.38 -14.08 10.56
C ALA A 149 -13.84 -14.24 11.01
N GLY A 150 -14.17 -13.82 12.24
CA GLY A 150 -15.54 -13.76 12.76
C GLY A 150 -16.39 -12.60 12.23
N LEU A 151 -15.81 -11.66 11.45
CA LEU A 151 -16.51 -10.49 10.89
C LEU A 151 -17.01 -10.80 9.48
N GLY A 152 -18.30 -10.54 9.22
CA GLY A 152 -18.94 -10.93 7.96
C GLY A 152 -18.62 -10.01 6.76
N HIS A 153 -18.10 -8.81 7.00
CA HIS A 153 -17.95 -7.78 5.96
C HIS A 153 -16.53 -7.22 5.87
N VAL A 154 -15.53 -7.88 6.47
CA VAL A 154 -14.11 -7.61 6.28
C VAL A 154 -13.45 -8.87 5.74
N ARG A 155 -12.75 -8.74 4.62
CA ARG A 155 -11.99 -9.84 4.02
C ARG A 155 -10.49 -9.51 4.05
N VAL A 156 -9.75 -10.28 4.83
CA VAL A 156 -8.28 -10.18 4.83
C VAL A 156 -7.73 -10.97 3.64
N ARG A 157 -6.97 -10.29 2.76
CA ARG A 157 -6.35 -10.88 1.57
C ARG A 157 -4.86 -11.17 1.74
N GLY A 158 -4.23 -10.49 2.70
CA GLY A 158 -2.79 -10.57 2.85
C GLY A 158 -2.24 -9.67 3.94
N LEU A 159 -0.94 -9.43 3.86
CA LEU A 159 -0.19 -8.64 4.83
C LEU A 159 0.45 -7.40 4.18
N MET A 160 0.71 -6.39 5.00
CA MET A 160 1.46 -5.20 4.59
C MET A 160 2.54 -4.89 5.63
N ALA A 161 3.71 -4.45 5.16
CA ALA A 161 4.73 -3.88 6.04
C ALA A 161 5.41 -2.65 5.42
N ILE A 162 5.92 -1.80 6.33
CA ILE A 162 6.83 -0.71 6.03
C ILE A 162 8.08 -0.96 6.87
N PRO A 163 9.18 -1.42 6.28
CA PRO A 163 10.41 -1.71 7.03
C PRO A 163 11.03 -0.46 7.64
N PRO A 164 11.97 -0.59 8.57
CA PRO A 164 12.84 0.50 8.98
C PRO A 164 13.58 1.13 7.79
N GLU A 165 13.92 2.41 7.91
CA GLU A 165 14.85 3.02 6.98
C GLU A 165 16.20 2.29 7.04
N ALA A 166 16.74 1.98 5.88
CA ALA A 166 18.04 1.33 5.75
C ALA A 166 18.95 2.16 4.82
N PRO A 167 20.29 2.03 4.94
CA PRO A 167 21.23 2.76 4.09
C PRO A 167 21.05 2.42 2.60
N ASP A 168 20.61 1.21 2.30
CA ASP A 168 20.35 0.71 0.95
C ASP A 168 19.13 -0.22 0.92
N ALA A 169 18.74 -0.64 -0.28
CA ALA A 169 17.59 -1.51 -0.48
C ALA A 169 17.77 -2.90 0.15
N GLU A 170 19.00 -3.41 0.20
CA GLU A 170 19.31 -4.72 0.76
C GLU A 170 19.07 -4.78 2.27
N GLY A 171 19.26 -3.67 2.98
CA GLY A 171 18.94 -3.58 4.39
C GLY A 171 17.47 -3.83 4.74
N ALA A 172 16.56 -3.67 3.77
CA ALA A 172 15.14 -4.00 3.94
C ALA A 172 14.82 -5.50 3.74
N ARG A 173 15.70 -6.27 3.08
CA ARG A 173 15.48 -7.68 2.72
C ARG A 173 15.08 -8.57 3.89
N PRO A 174 15.73 -8.52 5.07
CA PRO A 174 15.34 -9.36 6.21
C PRO A 174 13.88 -9.15 6.63
N TRP A 175 13.39 -7.91 6.56
CA TRP A 175 12.03 -7.55 6.94
C TRP A 175 10.99 -8.01 5.92
N PHE A 176 11.30 -7.92 4.62
CA PHE A 176 10.45 -8.47 3.57
C PHE A 176 10.34 -9.99 3.66
N ARG A 177 11.47 -10.67 3.92
CA ARG A 177 11.49 -12.11 4.17
C ARG A 177 10.69 -12.51 5.41
N ALA A 178 10.76 -11.71 6.48
CA ALA A 178 9.96 -11.94 7.68
C ALA A 178 8.46 -11.83 7.39
N LEU A 179 8.02 -10.80 6.61
CA LEU A 179 6.63 -10.65 6.22
C LEU A 179 6.16 -11.82 5.34
N ARG A 180 6.99 -12.26 4.37
CA ARG A 180 6.68 -13.42 3.52
C ARG A 180 6.45 -14.68 4.36
N LYS A 181 7.35 -14.99 5.30
CA LYS A 181 7.20 -16.15 6.20
C LYS A 181 5.91 -16.09 7.03
N LEU A 182 5.50 -14.90 7.47
CA LEU A 182 4.22 -14.72 8.15
C LEU A 182 3.04 -14.99 7.19
N GLY A 183 3.08 -14.47 5.96
CA GLY A 183 2.07 -14.75 4.94
C GLY A 183 1.94 -16.26 4.67
N GLU A 184 3.05 -16.94 4.43
CA GLU A 184 3.11 -18.40 4.21
C GLU A 184 2.50 -19.18 5.39
N ARG A 185 2.86 -18.82 6.63
CA ARG A 185 2.35 -19.47 7.85
C ARG A 185 0.84 -19.37 8.00
N HIS A 186 0.25 -18.25 7.55
CA HIS A 186 -1.18 -17.97 7.72
C HIS A 186 -1.99 -18.16 6.43
N GLY A 187 -1.39 -18.69 5.35
CA GLY A 187 -2.07 -18.90 4.08
C GLY A 187 -2.48 -17.61 3.37
N LEU A 188 -1.78 -16.50 3.62
CA LEU A 188 -2.06 -15.18 3.06
C LEU A 188 -1.10 -14.88 1.92
N ALA A 189 -1.61 -14.87 0.69
CA ALA A 189 -0.79 -14.79 -0.52
C ALA A 189 -0.42 -13.35 -0.93
N GLU A 190 -1.22 -12.35 -0.56
CA GLU A 190 -0.92 -10.96 -0.94
C GLU A 190 0.04 -10.30 0.04
N LEU A 191 1.15 -9.80 -0.49
CA LEU A 191 2.19 -9.13 0.29
C LEU A 191 2.43 -7.72 -0.27
N SER A 192 1.92 -6.71 0.45
CA SER A 192 2.15 -5.31 0.14
C SER A 192 3.41 -4.82 0.86
N MET A 193 4.50 -4.78 0.14
CA MET A 193 5.80 -4.34 0.64
C MET A 193 6.66 -3.80 -0.51
N GLY A 194 7.63 -2.95 -0.19
CA GLY A 194 8.46 -2.28 -1.18
C GLY A 194 7.91 -0.94 -1.67
N MET A 195 8.79 0.04 -1.73
CA MET A 195 8.56 1.41 -2.18
C MET A 195 9.58 1.81 -3.25
N SER A 196 9.62 3.08 -3.65
CA SER A 196 10.48 3.57 -4.75
C SER A 196 11.97 3.21 -4.59
N GLY A 197 12.47 3.05 -3.36
CA GLY A 197 13.88 2.76 -3.09
C GLY A 197 14.23 1.27 -2.97
N ASP A 198 13.25 0.40 -2.72
CA ASP A 198 13.49 -0.99 -2.30
C ASP A 198 12.52 -2.01 -2.91
N PHE A 199 11.64 -1.59 -3.85
CA PHE A 199 10.62 -2.48 -4.41
C PHE A 199 11.21 -3.68 -5.18
N GLU A 200 12.39 -3.57 -5.75
CA GLU A 200 13.05 -4.68 -6.47
C GLU A 200 13.40 -5.80 -5.49
N VAL A 201 14.02 -5.46 -4.37
CA VAL A 201 14.33 -6.39 -3.28
C VAL A 201 13.05 -6.99 -2.68
N ALA A 202 12.00 -6.17 -2.54
CA ALA A 202 10.70 -6.66 -2.08
C ALA A 202 10.09 -7.69 -3.04
N ILE A 203 10.20 -7.48 -4.36
CA ILE A 203 9.72 -8.42 -5.39
C ILE A 203 10.49 -9.74 -5.30
N GLU A 204 11.81 -9.69 -5.15
CA GLU A 204 12.65 -10.86 -4.96
C GLU A 204 12.28 -11.64 -3.70
N GLU A 205 11.84 -10.97 -2.65
CA GLU A 205 11.33 -11.59 -1.42
C GLU A 205 9.83 -11.91 -1.47
N GLY A 206 9.17 -11.80 -2.63
CA GLY A 206 7.82 -12.29 -2.84
C GLY A 206 6.70 -11.23 -2.80
N ALA A 207 7.01 -9.92 -2.84
CA ALA A 207 5.96 -8.89 -2.94
C ALA A 207 5.01 -9.15 -4.10
N THR A 208 3.71 -9.03 -3.85
CA THR A 208 2.66 -9.07 -4.88
C THR A 208 2.09 -7.68 -5.17
N LEU A 209 2.29 -6.73 -4.23
CA LEU A 209 1.89 -5.34 -4.36
C LEU A 209 3.08 -4.44 -3.96
N VAL A 210 3.52 -3.59 -4.88
CA VAL A 210 4.56 -2.59 -4.62
C VAL A 210 3.98 -1.17 -4.67
N ARG A 211 4.41 -0.28 -3.77
CA ARG A 211 3.84 1.05 -3.59
C ARG A 211 4.83 2.12 -4.04
N VAL A 212 4.70 2.57 -5.27
CA VAL A 212 5.69 3.45 -5.91
C VAL A 212 5.10 4.85 -6.13
N GLY A 213 5.72 5.86 -5.55
CA GLY A 213 5.31 7.26 -5.71
C GLY A 213 6.33 8.06 -6.53
N THR A 214 7.45 8.43 -5.89
CA THR A 214 8.48 9.31 -6.47
C THR A 214 9.09 8.80 -7.77
N ALA A 215 9.24 7.49 -7.93
CA ALA A 215 9.79 6.94 -9.16
C ALA A 215 8.82 7.07 -10.36
N VAL A 216 7.50 7.18 -10.12
CA VAL A 216 6.48 7.42 -11.16
C VAL A 216 6.25 8.93 -11.35
N PHE A 217 5.91 9.62 -10.27
CA PHE A 217 5.46 11.03 -10.33
C PHE A 217 6.60 12.06 -10.23
N GLY A 218 7.82 11.63 -9.90
CA GLY A 218 8.96 12.51 -9.64
C GLY A 218 9.03 13.01 -8.20
N PRO A 219 10.07 13.83 -7.87
CA PRO A 219 10.24 14.39 -6.55
C PRO A 219 9.06 15.30 -6.20
N ARG A 220 8.72 15.31 -4.91
CA ARG A 220 7.65 16.18 -4.40
C ARG A 220 8.10 17.64 -4.45
N PRO A 221 7.17 18.57 -4.74
CA PRO A 221 7.45 19.97 -4.54
C PRO A 221 7.79 20.22 -3.06
N PRO A 222 8.70 21.16 -2.75
CA PRO A 222 8.99 21.52 -1.37
C PRO A 222 7.70 21.97 -0.68
N ARG A 223 7.51 21.55 0.58
CA ARG A 223 6.35 22.01 1.35
C ARG A 223 6.43 23.53 1.50
N PRO A 224 5.35 24.27 1.23
CA PRO A 224 5.31 25.70 1.54
C PRO A 224 5.60 25.86 3.04
N GLY A 225 6.65 26.61 3.41
CA GLY A 225 7.01 26.93 4.79
C GLY A 225 8.14 26.14 5.44
N LYS A 226 8.87 25.27 4.71
CA LYS A 226 10.19 24.78 5.15
C LYS A 226 11.25 25.28 4.19
N GLU A 227 11.99 26.30 4.61
CA GLU A 227 13.22 26.71 3.94
C GLU A 227 14.24 25.53 3.96
N PRO A 228 15.01 25.32 2.88
CA PRO A 228 16.07 24.33 2.86
C PRO A 228 17.20 24.82 3.80
N GLY A 229 17.30 24.27 5.01
CA GLY A 229 18.40 24.63 5.90
C GLY A 229 18.23 24.43 7.40
N GLN A 230 17.10 23.97 7.91
CA GLN A 230 16.98 23.62 9.34
C GLN A 230 16.88 22.10 9.52
N ARG A 231 18.04 21.51 9.81
CA ARG A 231 18.18 20.16 10.37
C ARG A 231 18.05 20.20 11.89
#